data_0808efe0994a4c4b080ceccef67bbaff
#
_entry.id   0808efe0994a4c4b080ceccef67bbaff
#
_cell.length_a   1.000
_cell.length_b   1.000
_cell.length_c   1.000
_cell.angle_alpha   90.00
_cell.angle_beta   90.00
_cell.angle_gamma   90.00
#
_symmetry.space_group_name_H-M   'P 1'
#
loop_
_entity.id
_entity.type
_entity.pdbx_description
1 polymer ?
#
loop_
_entity_poly.entity_id
_entity_poly.type
_entity_poly.pdbx_seq_one_letter_code
_entity_poly.pdbx_strand_id
1 'polypeptide(L)'
;MPLLEHLDLSNNKISSLPKLIFKNSSRLKFLNLGSNYMMSWKIEIINFNMTVINLSRNAFDEIPSLLRHQVRCMVRRDFQLHFKDNPLKCNCLTLNSLKWMIDNSFKLPGLDNMICVDDSNRQLFLKDIHQIVFDLDKKCTSYLGLSIGVLCLVMLVLSLSITGIVYRFRWKLRYLYYLVRIKHRGYLAAEEEEDGGPQFEFDAFISYADEDRGFVVEDMRRILEGQQGLRLCIHHRDFLCGEAIAANILHAIRSSRRTVIILSRNFLKSYWCKYEVEMAKMESIYTGRNTLLVVILEKIPVKNLPPNIVELMRQDSYLEYTDDREGQEVFWESLQRAVHTA
;
A
#
# COMPACT_ATOMS: atom_id res chain seq x y z
N MET A 1 44.09 25.86 18.56
CA MET A 1 45.33 26.65 18.26
C MET A 1 44.90 27.95 17.59
N PRO A 2 44.58 29.03 18.34
CA PRO A 2 43.99 30.24 17.76
C PRO A 2 44.93 31.08 16.92
N LEU A 3 46.21 30.93 17.08
CA LEU A 3 47.25 31.69 16.35
C LEU A 3 47.87 30.95 15.17
N LEU A 4 47.46 29.69 14.92
CA LEU A 4 48.06 28.86 13.86
C LEU A 4 47.61 29.39 12.49
N GLU A 5 48.52 29.80 11.65
CA GLU A 5 48.29 30.25 10.29
C GLU A 5 48.71 29.21 9.24
N HIS A 6 49.71 28.43 9.52
CA HIS A 6 50.25 27.44 8.60
C HIS A 6 50.38 26.07 9.30
N LEU A 7 49.77 25.04 8.69
CA LEU A 7 49.82 23.68 9.18
C LEU A 7 50.24 22.73 8.02
N ASP A 8 51.40 22.13 8.18
CA ASP A 8 51.86 21.08 7.28
C ASP A 8 51.83 19.72 7.98
N LEU A 9 51.00 18.83 7.44
CA LEU A 9 50.81 17.45 7.84
C LEU A 9 51.07 16.50 6.67
N SER A 10 51.77 16.98 5.64
CA SER A 10 52.06 16.16 4.46
C SER A 10 53.01 15.02 4.76
N ASN A 11 53.05 14.05 3.85
CA ASN A 11 53.93 12.88 3.93
C ASN A 11 53.77 12.06 5.22
N ASN A 12 52.49 11.87 5.65
CA ASN A 12 52.13 11.06 6.79
C ASN A 12 51.20 9.91 6.37
N LYS A 13 50.71 9.14 7.35
CA LYS A 13 49.78 8.03 7.12
C LYS A 13 48.37 8.38 7.54
N ILE A 14 47.95 9.62 7.35
CA ILE A 14 46.62 10.10 7.78
C ILE A 14 45.57 9.61 6.83
N SER A 15 44.62 8.82 7.34
CA SER A 15 43.46 8.34 6.57
C SER A 15 42.19 9.15 6.85
N SER A 16 42.09 9.78 8.03
CA SER A 16 40.98 10.65 8.42
C SER A 16 41.40 11.60 9.54
N LEU A 17 40.69 12.71 9.65
CA LEU A 17 40.81 13.67 10.76
C LEU A 17 39.48 13.91 11.43
N PRO A 18 39.45 14.22 12.74
CA PRO A 18 38.22 14.54 13.46
C PRO A 18 37.49 15.73 12.84
N LYS A 19 36.15 15.67 12.83
CA LYS A 19 35.26 16.67 12.21
C LYS A 19 35.59 18.11 12.62
N LEU A 20 35.80 18.36 13.90
CA LEU A 20 35.97 19.67 14.50
C LEU A 20 37.43 20.02 14.87
N ILE A 21 38.41 19.32 14.27
CA ILE A 21 39.83 19.50 14.61
C ILE A 21 40.31 20.96 14.45
N PHE A 22 39.75 21.71 13.51
CA PHE A 22 40.08 23.12 13.23
C PHE A 22 39.08 24.13 13.82
N LYS A 23 38.17 23.71 14.73
CA LYS A 23 37.17 24.60 15.32
C LYS A 23 37.75 25.88 15.94
N ASN A 24 38.91 25.76 16.58
CA ASN A 24 39.57 26.87 17.26
C ASN A 24 40.76 27.44 16.46
N SER A 25 40.86 27.19 15.16
CA SER A 25 41.95 27.61 14.29
C SER A 25 41.50 28.70 13.32
N SER A 26 40.96 29.79 13.86
CA SER A 26 40.37 30.89 13.08
C SER A 26 41.34 31.69 12.18
N ARG A 27 42.64 31.53 12.42
CA ARG A 27 43.68 32.23 11.62
C ARG A 27 44.36 31.29 10.58
N LEU A 28 43.93 30.02 10.48
CA LEU A 28 44.54 29.05 9.57
C LEU A 28 44.33 29.48 8.10
N LYS A 29 45.41 29.75 7.40
CA LYS A 29 45.43 30.18 5.99
C LYS A 29 45.91 29.07 5.06
N PHE A 30 46.87 28.25 5.51
CA PHE A 30 47.52 27.23 4.73
C PHE A 30 47.39 25.85 5.44
N LEU A 31 46.81 24.88 4.75
CA LEU A 31 46.67 23.50 5.23
C LEU A 31 47.21 22.54 4.19
N ASN A 32 48.30 21.87 4.53
CA ASN A 32 48.91 20.83 3.69
C ASN A 32 48.66 19.44 4.28
N LEU A 33 47.89 18.64 3.58
CA LEU A 33 47.58 17.22 3.86
C LEU A 33 48.01 16.32 2.68
N GLY A 34 48.86 16.82 1.81
CA GLY A 34 49.37 16.09 0.64
C GLY A 34 50.14 14.83 1.01
N SER A 35 50.15 13.85 0.15
CA SER A 35 50.86 12.57 0.34
C SER A 35 50.45 11.87 1.63
N ASN A 36 49.15 11.62 1.77
CA ASN A 36 48.53 10.88 2.85
C ASN A 36 47.60 9.77 2.27
N TYR A 37 46.75 9.14 3.11
CA TYR A 37 45.83 8.06 2.69
C TYR A 37 44.37 8.46 2.86
N MET A 38 44.04 9.74 2.69
CA MET A 38 42.68 10.20 2.84
C MET A 38 41.76 9.78 1.68
N MET A 39 40.60 9.15 2.00
CA MET A 39 39.59 8.73 1.04
C MET A 39 38.31 9.58 1.17
N SER A 40 38.14 10.30 2.27
CA SER A 40 36.94 11.09 2.54
C SER A 40 37.27 12.37 3.30
N TRP A 41 36.46 13.40 3.09
CA TRP A 41 36.58 14.68 3.79
C TRP A 41 35.42 14.81 4.78
N LYS A 42 35.74 14.78 6.08
CA LYS A 42 34.76 14.96 7.18
C LYS A 42 35.02 16.21 8.00
N ILE A 43 36.06 16.94 7.68
CA ILE A 43 36.53 18.12 8.44
C ILE A 43 35.61 19.30 8.18
N GLU A 44 35.16 19.97 9.23
CA GLU A 44 34.46 21.26 9.15
C GLU A 44 35.48 22.41 9.22
N ILE A 45 35.57 23.17 8.14
CA ILE A 45 36.36 24.40 8.09
C ILE A 45 35.44 25.56 8.44
N ILE A 46 35.74 26.25 9.54
CA ILE A 46 34.99 27.40 10.02
C ILE A 46 35.61 28.73 9.50
N ASN A 47 36.93 28.71 9.23
CA ASN A 47 37.62 29.85 8.70
C ASN A 47 37.60 29.88 7.17
N PHE A 48 36.80 30.76 6.58
CA PHE A 48 36.67 30.94 5.13
C PHE A 48 37.72 31.88 4.52
N ASN A 49 38.71 32.36 5.30
CA ASN A 49 39.83 33.17 4.84
C ASN A 49 41.08 32.32 4.46
N MET A 50 40.91 31.02 4.26
CA MET A 50 42.00 30.17 3.81
C MET A 50 42.49 30.55 2.42
N THR A 51 43.79 30.38 2.19
CA THR A 51 44.42 30.62 0.90
C THR A 51 44.73 29.31 0.16
N VAL A 52 45.15 28.28 0.88
CA VAL A 52 45.56 27.03 0.26
C VAL A 52 45.08 25.82 1.09
N ILE A 53 44.50 24.85 0.40
CA ILE A 53 44.30 23.50 0.89
C ILE A 53 45.02 22.54 -0.10
N ASN A 54 45.99 21.81 0.38
CA ASN A 54 46.68 20.79 -0.43
C ASN A 54 46.23 19.39 -0.01
N LEU A 55 45.58 18.67 -0.93
CA LEU A 55 45.12 17.28 -0.81
C LEU A 55 45.73 16.39 -1.91
N SER A 56 46.77 16.84 -2.58
CA SER A 56 47.43 16.07 -3.65
C SER A 56 48.00 14.76 -3.12
N ARG A 57 48.06 13.73 -3.98
CA ARG A 57 48.62 12.41 -3.63
C ARG A 57 47.92 11.80 -2.41
N ASN A 58 46.60 11.72 -2.46
CA ASN A 58 45.74 11.04 -1.53
C ASN A 58 44.93 9.93 -2.25
N ALA A 59 43.90 9.38 -1.65
CA ALA A 59 43.12 8.30 -2.21
C ALA A 59 41.65 8.72 -2.49
N PHE A 60 41.43 9.99 -2.86
CA PHE A 60 40.12 10.46 -3.22
C PHE A 60 39.71 10.04 -4.62
N ASP A 61 38.53 9.47 -4.79
CA ASP A 61 37.94 9.13 -6.09
C ASP A 61 37.07 10.25 -6.68
N GLU A 62 36.70 11.26 -5.86
CA GLU A 62 36.05 12.53 -6.27
C GLU A 62 36.45 13.66 -5.31
N ILE A 63 36.13 14.90 -5.67
CA ILE A 63 36.14 15.99 -4.68
C ILE A 63 34.90 15.86 -3.81
N PRO A 64 35.02 15.55 -2.50
CA PRO A 64 33.91 15.30 -1.62
C PRO A 64 32.89 16.43 -1.54
N SER A 65 31.59 16.14 -1.46
CA SER A 65 30.52 17.12 -1.45
C SER A 65 30.64 18.17 -0.35
N LEU A 66 31.04 17.76 0.86
CA LEU A 66 31.29 18.69 1.97
C LEU A 66 32.42 19.67 1.66
N LEU A 67 33.51 19.19 1.07
CA LEU A 67 34.62 20.06 0.66
C LEU A 67 34.19 21.02 -0.44
N ARG A 68 33.46 20.57 -1.45
CA ARG A 68 32.89 21.40 -2.53
C ARG A 68 32.03 22.52 -1.97
N HIS A 69 31.17 22.22 -0.98
CA HIS A 69 30.34 23.22 -0.31
C HIS A 69 31.20 24.25 0.45
N GLN A 70 32.21 23.81 1.20
CA GLN A 70 33.10 24.70 1.96
C GLN A 70 33.92 25.60 1.04
N VAL A 71 34.45 25.06 -0.06
CA VAL A 71 35.21 25.85 -1.06
C VAL A 71 34.35 26.93 -1.74
N ARG A 72 33.04 26.72 -1.89
CA ARG A 72 32.10 27.78 -2.35
C ARG A 72 32.04 28.93 -1.36
N CYS A 73 32.11 28.68 -0.07
CA CYS A 73 32.06 29.67 1.00
C CYS A 73 33.38 30.41 1.21
N MET A 74 34.51 29.99 0.56
CA MET A 74 35.78 30.69 0.66
C MET A 74 35.68 32.09 0.08
N VAL A 75 35.92 33.10 0.92
CA VAL A 75 35.78 34.50 0.59
C VAL A 75 36.91 35.00 -0.33
N ARG A 76 38.11 34.42 -0.18
CA ARG A 76 39.29 34.83 -0.92
C ARG A 76 39.24 34.36 -2.37
N ARG A 77 39.48 35.29 -3.30
CA ARG A 77 39.54 34.98 -4.75
C ARG A 77 40.81 34.24 -5.14
N ASP A 78 41.90 34.38 -4.35
CA ASP A 78 43.17 33.71 -4.51
C ASP A 78 43.25 32.33 -3.85
N PHE A 79 42.11 31.81 -3.37
CA PHE A 79 42.06 30.48 -2.79
C PHE A 79 42.41 29.39 -3.82
N GLN A 80 43.26 28.45 -3.42
CA GLN A 80 43.72 27.31 -4.24
C GLN A 80 43.46 25.99 -3.54
N LEU A 81 42.89 25.03 -4.26
CA LEU A 81 42.73 23.63 -3.86
C LEU A 81 43.63 22.76 -4.74
N HIS A 82 44.70 22.27 -4.17
CA HIS A 82 45.59 21.31 -4.86
C HIS A 82 45.03 19.89 -4.66
N PHE A 83 44.71 19.20 -5.78
CA PHE A 83 44.03 17.89 -5.75
C PHE A 83 44.66 16.86 -6.72
N LYS A 84 45.82 17.18 -7.27
CA LYS A 84 46.52 16.38 -8.26
C LYS A 84 46.95 15.01 -7.69
N ASP A 85 47.09 14.00 -8.55
CA ASP A 85 47.58 12.65 -8.22
C ASP A 85 46.65 11.93 -7.20
N ASN A 86 45.34 12.17 -7.26
CA ASN A 86 44.28 11.37 -6.62
C ASN A 86 43.68 10.38 -7.64
N PRO A 87 43.21 9.19 -7.25
CA PRO A 87 42.60 8.19 -8.15
C PRO A 87 41.18 8.58 -8.54
N LEU A 88 41.01 9.74 -9.20
CA LEU A 88 39.72 10.28 -9.59
C LEU A 88 38.98 9.33 -10.53
N LYS A 89 37.69 9.24 -10.38
CA LYS A 89 36.80 8.49 -11.26
C LYS A 89 35.97 9.41 -12.15
N CYS A 90 35.75 8.98 -13.39
CA CYS A 90 34.88 9.64 -14.36
C CYS A 90 33.72 8.71 -14.69
N ASN A 91 32.69 8.74 -13.84
CA ASN A 91 31.48 7.94 -14.01
C ASN A 91 30.22 8.72 -13.54
N CYS A 92 29.05 8.08 -13.60
CA CYS A 92 27.79 8.73 -13.22
C CYS A 92 27.74 9.17 -11.76
N LEU A 93 28.41 8.48 -10.85
CA LEU A 93 28.42 8.81 -9.42
C LEU A 93 29.21 10.09 -9.17
N THR A 94 30.32 10.29 -9.90
CA THR A 94 31.21 11.44 -9.73
C THR A 94 30.89 12.61 -10.65
N LEU A 95 29.88 12.49 -11.51
CA LEU A 95 29.48 13.52 -12.48
C LEU A 95 29.28 14.91 -11.87
N ASN A 96 28.64 14.98 -10.70
CA ASN A 96 28.46 16.26 -9.97
C ASN A 96 29.78 16.85 -9.49
N SER A 97 30.78 16.04 -9.18
CA SER A 97 32.11 16.49 -8.82
C SER A 97 32.84 17.06 -10.03
N LEU A 98 32.74 16.39 -11.18
CA LEU A 98 33.35 16.86 -12.44
C LEU A 98 32.71 18.16 -12.93
N LYS A 99 31.40 18.30 -12.87
CA LYS A 99 30.69 19.58 -13.18
C LYS A 99 31.19 20.70 -12.27
N TRP A 100 31.31 20.42 -10.97
CA TRP A 100 31.82 21.39 -10.01
C TRP A 100 33.27 21.80 -10.31
N MET A 101 34.14 20.88 -10.78
CA MET A 101 35.52 21.19 -11.20
C MET A 101 35.55 22.17 -12.38
N ILE A 102 34.65 22.05 -13.35
CA ILE A 102 34.52 23.01 -14.46
C ILE A 102 34.20 24.39 -13.93
N ASP A 103 33.15 24.50 -13.09
CA ASP A 103 32.68 25.77 -12.55
C ASP A 103 33.72 26.47 -11.65
N ASN A 104 34.62 25.69 -11.06
CA ASN A 104 35.62 26.18 -10.10
C ASN A 104 37.08 25.96 -10.58
N SER A 105 37.31 25.83 -11.89
CA SER A 105 38.60 25.52 -12.49
C SER A 105 39.69 26.51 -12.05
N PHE A 106 39.34 27.78 -11.85
CA PHE A 106 40.25 28.84 -11.38
C PHE A 106 40.77 28.60 -9.95
N LYS A 107 40.09 27.77 -9.14
CA LYS A 107 40.52 27.35 -7.78
C LYS A 107 41.34 26.09 -7.79
N LEU A 108 41.46 25.39 -8.92
CA LEU A 108 42.08 24.09 -9.08
C LEU A 108 43.33 24.18 -9.95
N PRO A 109 44.49 24.61 -9.40
CA PRO A 109 45.72 24.72 -10.18
C PRO A 109 46.15 23.38 -10.72
N GLY A 110 46.46 23.33 -12.03
CA GLY A 110 46.89 22.12 -12.72
C GLY A 110 45.78 21.11 -13.02
N LEU A 111 44.54 21.56 -13.11
CA LEU A 111 43.36 20.73 -13.49
C LEU A 111 43.61 19.97 -14.79
N ASP A 112 44.19 20.62 -15.80
CA ASP A 112 44.45 20.05 -17.12
C ASP A 112 45.38 18.83 -17.08
N ASN A 113 46.26 18.74 -16.07
CA ASN A 113 47.23 17.67 -15.88
C ASN A 113 46.72 16.58 -14.92
N MET A 114 45.45 16.69 -14.43
CA MET A 114 44.85 15.64 -13.63
C MET A 114 44.28 14.53 -14.53
N ILE A 115 44.24 13.31 -14.00
CA ILE A 115 43.74 12.13 -14.69
C ILE A 115 42.60 11.54 -13.92
N CYS A 116 41.52 11.13 -14.60
CA CYS A 116 40.48 10.29 -14.04
C CYS A 116 40.39 8.94 -14.77
N VAL A 117 39.78 7.96 -14.14
CA VAL A 117 39.59 6.62 -14.69
C VAL A 117 38.11 6.38 -14.92
N ASP A 118 37.74 5.95 -16.13
CA ASP A 118 36.35 5.59 -16.45
C ASP A 118 36.00 4.16 -15.97
N ASP A 119 34.75 3.76 -16.12
CA ASP A 119 34.25 2.42 -15.75
C ASP A 119 34.91 1.29 -16.54
N SER A 120 35.64 1.61 -17.65
CA SER A 120 36.40 0.66 -18.49
C SER A 120 37.90 0.66 -18.15
N ASN A 121 38.30 1.24 -17.03
CA ASN A 121 39.69 1.41 -16.61
C ASN A 121 40.57 2.22 -17.59
N ARG A 122 39.99 3.05 -18.45
CA ARG A 122 40.73 3.94 -19.32
C ARG A 122 41.06 5.23 -18.59
N GLN A 123 42.27 5.69 -18.74
CA GLN A 123 42.74 6.96 -18.19
C GLN A 123 42.35 8.11 -19.13
N LEU A 124 41.68 9.11 -18.59
CA LEU A 124 41.22 10.32 -19.30
C LEU A 124 41.89 11.53 -18.67
N PHE A 125 42.45 12.41 -19.48
CA PHE A 125 43.03 13.68 -18.99
C PHE A 125 41.90 14.69 -18.79
N LEU A 126 41.90 15.38 -17.65
CA LEU A 126 40.89 16.42 -17.34
C LEU A 126 41.09 17.72 -18.15
N LYS A 127 42.10 17.78 -19.04
CA LYS A 127 42.17 18.80 -20.07
C LYS A 127 40.91 18.87 -20.92
N ASP A 128 40.31 17.71 -21.21
CA ASP A 128 39.06 17.61 -22.00
C ASP A 128 37.82 17.41 -21.13
N ILE A 129 37.84 17.94 -19.89
CA ILE A 129 36.81 17.72 -18.89
C ILE A 129 35.39 18.11 -19.40
N HIS A 130 35.26 19.14 -20.25
CA HIS A 130 34.00 19.55 -20.84
C HIS A 130 33.39 18.45 -21.70
N GLN A 131 34.20 17.79 -22.55
CA GLN A 131 33.76 16.69 -23.39
C GLN A 131 33.41 15.47 -22.53
N ILE A 132 34.24 15.13 -21.56
CA ILE A 132 34.03 14.03 -20.64
C ILE A 132 32.68 14.19 -19.91
N VAL A 133 32.42 15.39 -19.38
CA VAL A 133 31.18 15.70 -18.65
C VAL A 133 29.97 15.65 -19.59
N PHE A 134 30.07 16.15 -20.82
CA PHE A 134 29.01 16.08 -21.81
C PHE A 134 28.61 14.63 -22.15
N ASP A 135 29.59 13.77 -22.41
CA ASP A 135 29.38 12.37 -22.75
C ASP A 135 28.78 11.58 -21.55
N LEU A 136 29.28 11.85 -20.34
CA LEU A 136 28.75 11.28 -19.12
C LEU A 136 27.31 11.75 -18.84
N ASP A 137 27.02 13.03 -19.00
CA ASP A 137 25.69 13.59 -18.75
C ASP A 137 24.64 12.93 -19.66
N LYS A 138 24.96 12.78 -20.93
CA LYS A 138 24.13 12.06 -21.90
C LYS A 138 23.92 10.61 -21.49
N LYS A 139 24.97 9.89 -21.09
CA LYS A 139 24.92 8.49 -20.67
C LYS A 139 24.10 8.33 -19.39
N CYS A 140 24.34 9.17 -18.39
CA CYS A 140 23.74 9.07 -17.06
C CYS A 140 22.26 9.49 -17.07
N THR A 141 21.89 10.52 -17.84
CA THR A 141 20.50 10.96 -17.98
C THR A 141 19.66 9.89 -18.69
N SER A 142 20.22 9.20 -19.69
CA SER A 142 19.53 8.09 -20.39
C SER A 142 19.15 6.95 -19.43
N TYR A 143 20.07 6.53 -18.55
CA TYR A 143 19.77 5.49 -17.53
C TYR A 143 18.76 5.96 -16.49
N LEU A 144 18.81 7.21 -16.06
CA LEU A 144 17.84 7.75 -15.10
C LEU A 144 16.43 7.74 -15.68
N GLY A 145 16.26 8.18 -16.94
CA GLY A 145 14.96 8.14 -17.63
C GLY A 145 14.42 6.72 -17.77
N LEU A 146 15.27 5.76 -18.13
CA LEU A 146 14.89 4.35 -18.22
C LEU A 146 14.45 3.78 -16.87
N SER A 147 15.22 4.03 -15.81
CA SER A 147 14.92 3.51 -14.46
C SER A 147 13.61 4.09 -13.91
N ILE A 148 13.33 5.38 -14.11
CA ILE A 148 12.06 5.99 -13.73
C ILE A 148 10.91 5.37 -14.54
N GLY A 149 11.08 5.18 -15.85
CA GLY A 149 10.06 4.56 -16.70
C GLY A 149 9.71 3.14 -16.25
N VAL A 150 10.71 2.31 -15.93
CA VAL A 150 10.50 0.95 -15.41
C VAL A 150 9.80 0.98 -14.04
N LEU A 151 10.21 1.88 -13.14
CA LEU A 151 9.55 2.02 -11.82
C LEU A 151 8.07 2.40 -11.96
N CYS A 152 7.75 3.36 -12.82
CA CYS A 152 6.37 3.75 -13.09
C CYS A 152 5.55 2.60 -13.65
N LEU A 153 6.10 1.82 -14.57
CA LEU A 153 5.44 0.64 -15.12
C LEU A 153 5.14 -0.41 -14.06
N VAL A 154 6.11 -0.73 -13.21
CA VAL A 154 5.95 -1.68 -12.09
C VAL A 154 4.85 -1.21 -11.13
N MET A 155 4.86 0.07 -10.74
CA MET A 155 3.83 0.63 -9.85
C MET A 155 2.43 0.56 -10.49
N LEU A 156 2.31 0.80 -11.79
CA LEU A 156 1.06 0.69 -12.52
C LEU A 156 0.55 -0.76 -12.54
N VAL A 157 1.39 -1.74 -12.84
CA VAL A 157 1.02 -3.16 -12.84
C VAL A 157 0.60 -3.60 -11.43
N LEU A 158 1.32 -3.20 -10.39
CA LEU A 158 0.97 -3.51 -9.00
C LEU A 158 -0.39 -2.91 -8.62
N SER A 159 -0.65 -1.65 -8.98
CA SER A 159 -1.93 -0.99 -8.66
C SER A 159 -3.11 -1.68 -9.36
N LEU A 160 -2.97 -2.05 -10.62
CA LEU A 160 -3.99 -2.80 -11.37
C LEU A 160 -4.22 -4.19 -10.76
N SER A 161 -3.16 -4.88 -10.37
CA SER A 161 -3.24 -6.20 -9.74
C SER A 161 -3.96 -6.14 -8.38
N ILE A 162 -3.59 -5.17 -7.53
CA ILE A 162 -4.24 -4.94 -6.23
C ILE A 162 -5.73 -4.62 -6.42
N THR A 163 -6.04 -3.71 -7.36
CA THR A 163 -7.43 -3.34 -7.68
C THR A 163 -8.22 -4.57 -8.15
N GLY A 164 -7.64 -5.39 -9.01
CA GLY A 164 -8.26 -6.64 -9.49
C GLY A 164 -8.52 -7.63 -8.34
N ILE A 165 -7.56 -7.82 -7.43
CA ILE A 165 -7.69 -8.69 -6.24
C ILE A 165 -8.78 -8.16 -5.32
N VAL A 166 -8.76 -6.86 -4.98
CA VAL A 166 -9.78 -6.23 -4.12
C VAL A 166 -11.17 -6.35 -4.74
N TYR A 167 -11.30 -6.12 -6.05
CA TYR A 167 -12.58 -6.28 -6.74
C TYR A 167 -13.08 -7.72 -6.73
N ARG A 168 -12.20 -8.71 -6.99
CA ARG A 168 -12.54 -10.13 -6.96
C ARG A 168 -12.99 -10.61 -5.58
N PHE A 169 -12.31 -10.15 -4.53
CA PHE A 169 -12.59 -10.58 -3.15
C PHE A 169 -13.44 -9.57 -2.35
N ARG A 170 -14.06 -8.60 -3.02
CA ARG A 170 -14.81 -7.49 -2.36
C ARG A 170 -15.84 -7.95 -1.34
N TRP A 171 -16.59 -9.01 -1.64
CA TRP A 171 -17.62 -9.53 -0.74
C TRP A 171 -17.01 -10.23 0.48
N LYS A 172 -16.00 -11.06 0.27
CA LYS A 172 -15.26 -11.71 1.37
C LYS A 172 -14.60 -10.69 2.30
N LEU A 173 -14.00 -9.62 1.74
CA LEU A 173 -13.40 -8.55 2.52
C LEU A 173 -14.44 -7.78 3.33
N ARG A 174 -15.60 -7.46 2.73
CA ARG A 174 -16.72 -6.81 3.44
C ARG A 174 -17.25 -7.68 4.58
N TYR A 175 -17.47 -8.96 4.31
CA TYR A 175 -17.91 -9.92 5.33
C TYR A 175 -16.94 -9.95 6.50
N LEU A 176 -15.65 -10.17 6.25
CA LEU A 176 -14.62 -10.21 7.30
C LEU A 176 -14.51 -8.89 8.08
N TYR A 177 -14.61 -7.75 7.40
CA TYR A 177 -14.60 -6.45 8.05
C TYR A 177 -15.74 -6.30 9.07
N TYR A 178 -16.97 -6.62 8.69
CA TYR A 178 -18.12 -6.53 9.60
C TYR A 178 -18.08 -7.60 10.69
N LEU A 179 -17.58 -8.79 10.39
CA LEU A 179 -17.37 -9.85 11.38
C LEU A 179 -16.41 -9.41 12.50
N VAL A 180 -15.26 -8.85 12.14
CA VAL A 180 -14.30 -8.30 13.11
C VAL A 180 -14.93 -7.16 13.92
N ARG A 181 -15.69 -6.29 13.27
CA ARG A 181 -16.36 -5.16 13.94
C ARG A 181 -17.41 -5.61 14.96
N ILE A 182 -18.20 -6.64 14.62
CA ILE A 182 -19.20 -7.23 15.53
C ILE A 182 -18.49 -7.90 16.72
N LYS A 183 -17.43 -8.68 16.47
CA LYS A 183 -16.64 -9.31 17.52
C LYS A 183 -16.01 -8.27 18.48
N HIS A 184 -15.53 -7.17 17.96
CA HIS A 184 -14.92 -6.10 18.76
C HIS A 184 -15.95 -5.33 19.62
N ARG A 185 -17.23 -5.32 19.25
CA ARG A 185 -18.31 -4.68 20.01
C ARG A 185 -18.97 -5.59 21.06
N GLY A 186 -18.49 -6.81 21.25
CA GLY A 186 -18.98 -7.73 22.27
C GLY A 186 -20.26 -8.49 21.92
N TYR A 187 -20.82 -8.33 20.72
CA TYR A 187 -22.01 -9.05 20.27
C TYR A 187 -21.79 -10.58 20.11
N LEU A 188 -20.54 -11.05 20.09
CA LEU A 188 -20.19 -12.46 19.93
C LEU A 188 -19.65 -13.12 21.20
N ALA A 189 -19.61 -12.41 22.32
CA ALA A 189 -19.07 -12.97 23.56
C ALA A 189 -19.98 -13.99 24.25
N ALA A 190 -21.20 -14.22 23.72
CA ALA A 190 -22.19 -15.09 24.36
C ALA A 190 -22.32 -16.50 23.70
N GLU A 191 -21.55 -16.79 22.61
CA GLU A 191 -21.79 -18.03 21.83
C GLU A 191 -20.74 -19.16 22.06
N GLU A 192 -19.75 -18.98 22.93
CA GLU A 192 -18.66 -19.99 23.08
C GLU A 192 -18.74 -20.87 24.33
N GLU A 193 -19.72 -20.70 25.20
CA GLU A 193 -19.82 -21.59 26.38
C GLU A 193 -21.27 -22.02 26.66
N GLU A 194 -21.71 -23.13 26.05
CA GLU A 194 -22.53 -24.14 26.70
C GLU A 194 -22.78 -25.34 25.78
N ASP A 195 -22.75 -26.54 26.38
CA ASP A 195 -22.81 -27.87 25.81
C ASP A 195 -24.21 -28.22 25.23
N GLY A 196 -24.64 -27.47 24.23
CA GLY A 196 -25.90 -27.68 23.50
C GLY A 196 -25.85 -26.87 22.23
N GLY A 197 -25.80 -27.52 21.06
CA GLY A 197 -25.63 -26.94 19.72
C GLY A 197 -26.09 -25.49 19.46
N PRO A 198 -25.81 -24.91 18.32
CA PRO A 198 -25.96 -23.47 18.09
C PRO A 198 -27.40 -23.01 18.39
N GLN A 199 -27.58 -22.22 19.43
CA GLN A 199 -28.87 -21.68 19.83
C GLN A 199 -29.18 -20.46 18.96
N PHE A 200 -30.14 -20.57 18.01
CA PHE A 200 -30.54 -19.47 17.14
C PHE A 200 -31.65 -18.65 17.81
N GLU A 201 -31.52 -17.33 17.76
CA GLU A 201 -32.55 -16.41 18.22
C GLU A 201 -33.81 -16.48 17.32
N PHE A 202 -33.57 -16.65 15.99
CA PHE A 202 -34.65 -16.74 14.99
C PHE A 202 -34.52 -18.05 14.19
N ASP A 203 -35.66 -18.55 13.74
CA ASP A 203 -35.70 -19.72 12.86
C ASP A 203 -35.37 -19.32 11.42
N ALA A 204 -35.78 -18.11 10.98
CA ALA A 204 -35.44 -17.59 9.67
C ALA A 204 -35.29 -16.06 9.65
N PHE A 205 -34.28 -15.58 8.95
CA PHE A 205 -34.19 -14.19 8.48
C PHE A 205 -34.82 -14.09 7.10
N ILE A 206 -35.79 -13.15 6.93
CA ILE A 206 -36.48 -12.97 5.67
C ILE A 206 -35.91 -11.79 4.92
N SER A 207 -35.24 -12.09 3.79
CA SER A 207 -34.65 -11.12 2.87
C SER A 207 -35.65 -10.84 1.73
N TYR A 208 -36.16 -9.61 1.65
CA TYR A 208 -37.16 -9.21 0.68
C TYR A 208 -37.01 -7.73 0.26
N ALA A 209 -37.53 -7.37 -0.90
CA ALA A 209 -37.66 -5.98 -1.32
C ALA A 209 -38.83 -5.29 -0.61
N ASP A 210 -38.69 -3.99 -0.32
CA ASP A 210 -39.71 -3.24 0.42
C ASP A 210 -41.11 -3.24 -0.29
N GLU A 211 -41.09 -3.30 -1.61
CA GLU A 211 -42.30 -3.41 -2.43
C GLU A 211 -43.02 -4.74 -2.21
N ASP A 212 -42.34 -5.79 -1.75
CA ASP A 212 -42.93 -7.11 -1.49
C ASP A 212 -43.33 -7.29 -0.01
N ARG A 213 -43.32 -6.19 0.77
CA ARG A 213 -43.62 -6.17 2.20
C ARG A 213 -44.99 -6.75 2.55
N GLY A 214 -46.01 -6.52 1.70
CA GLY A 214 -47.36 -7.04 1.93
C GLY A 214 -47.36 -8.57 2.08
N PHE A 215 -46.72 -9.31 1.16
CA PHE A 215 -46.58 -10.76 1.23
C PHE A 215 -45.85 -11.23 2.50
N VAL A 216 -44.76 -10.55 2.89
CA VAL A 216 -43.98 -10.96 4.06
C VAL A 216 -44.67 -10.65 5.38
N VAL A 217 -45.26 -9.45 5.54
CA VAL A 217 -45.84 -8.98 6.81
C VAL A 217 -47.28 -9.48 7.01
N GLU A 218 -48.08 -9.59 5.94
CA GLU A 218 -49.48 -9.97 6.05
C GLU A 218 -49.64 -11.49 5.95
N ASP A 219 -49.10 -12.16 4.91
CA ASP A 219 -49.29 -13.58 4.69
C ASP A 219 -48.24 -14.43 5.42
N MET A 220 -46.94 -14.22 5.12
CA MET A 220 -45.89 -15.07 5.64
C MET A 220 -45.81 -15.02 7.18
N ARG A 221 -45.84 -13.82 7.79
CA ARG A 221 -45.81 -13.66 9.23
C ARG A 221 -47.06 -14.29 9.90
N ARG A 222 -48.22 -14.06 9.34
CA ARG A 222 -49.49 -14.62 9.89
C ARG A 222 -49.45 -16.14 9.93
N ILE A 223 -48.93 -16.78 8.88
CA ILE A 223 -48.92 -18.23 8.78
C ILE A 223 -47.74 -18.83 9.55
N LEU A 224 -46.51 -18.36 9.29
CA LEU A 224 -45.33 -18.97 9.89
C LEU A 224 -45.16 -18.63 11.38
N GLU A 225 -45.39 -17.35 11.80
CA GLU A 225 -45.33 -17.00 13.21
C GLU A 225 -46.66 -17.33 13.92
N GLY A 226 -47.79 -16.93 13.32
CA GLY A 226 -49.10 -17.03 13.99
C GLY A 226 -49.67 -18.44 14.08
N GLN A 227 -49.52 -19.26 13.05
CA GLN A 227 -50.08 -20.60 13.02
C GLN A 227 -49.06 -21.72 13.28
N GLN A 228 -47.79 -21.52 12.84
CA GLN A 228 -46.74 -22.53 12.91
C GLN A 228 -45.72 -22.30 14.01
N GLY A 229 -45.75 -21.13 14.69
CA GLY A 229 -44.92 -20.82 15.86
C GLY A 229 -43.45 -20.58 15.57
N LEU A 230 -43.06 -20.30 14.31
CA LEU A 230 -41.71 -19.95 13.93
C LEU A 230 -41.36 -18.52 14.38
N ARG A 231 -40.09 -18.27 14.68
CA ARG A 231 -39.58 -16.93 15.00
C ARG A 231 -38.89 -16.36 13.76
N LEU A 232 -39.47 -15.36 13.16
CA LEU A 232 -38.94 -14.70 11.96
C LEU A 232 -38.19 -13.43 12.32
N CYS A 233 -37.03 -13.23 11.75
CA CYS A 233 -36.32 -11.93 11.77
C CYS A 233 -36.74 -11.14 10.53
N ILE A 234 -37.39 -9.99 10.74
CA ILE A 234 -37.93 -9.11 9.68
C ILE A 234 -37.30 -7.73 9.88
N HIS A 235 -36.62 -7.19 8.85
CA HIS A 235 -35.78 -5.98 8.98
C HIS A 235 -36.52 -4.76 9.53
N HIS A 236 -37.79 -4.53 9.16
CA HIS A 236 -38.59 -3.39 9.67
C HIS A 236 -38.89 -3.46 11.17
N ARG A 237 -38.88 -4.63 11.77
CA ARG A 237 -39.21 -4.85 13.18
C ARG A 237 -37.96 -5.07 14.03
N ASP A 238 -37.01 -5.87 13.54
CA ASP A 238 -36.00 -6.50 14.37
C ASP A 238 -34.62 -5.85 14.19
N PHE A 239 -34.41 -4.98 13.18
CA PHE A 239 -33.15 -4.28 13.03
C PHE A 239 -32.94 -3.23 14.12
N LEU A 240 -31.75 -3.21 14.70
CA LEU A 240 -31.38 -2.29 15.78
C LEU A 240 -31.20 -0.87 15.24
N CYS A 241 -31.99 0.06 15.81
CA CYS A 241 -31.87 1.47 15.50
C CYS A 241 -30.50 2.02 15.92
N GLY A 242 -29.88 2.85 15.06
CA GLY A 242 -28.58 3.44 15.33
C GLY A 242 -27.37 2.57 14.91
N GLU A 243 -27.59 1.30 14.55
CA GLU A 243 -26.55 0.46 13.96
C GLU A 243 -26.49 0.58 12.43
N ALA A 244 -25.31 0.32 11.86
CA ALA A 244 -25.16 0.29 10.40
C ALA A 244 -26.01 -0.85 9.81
N ILE A 245 -26.74 -0.58 8.72
CA ILE A 245 -27.60 -1.58 8.04
C ILE A 245 -26.83 -2.87 7.74
N ALA A 246 -25.59 -2.77 7.24
CA ALA A 246 -24.76 -3.93 6.96
C ALA A 246 -24.40 -4.76 8.20
N ALA A 247 -24.29 -4.15 9.38
CA ALA A 247 -24.08 -4.84 10.65
C ALA A 247 -25.35 -5.56 11.11
N ASN A 248 -26.51 -4.88 10.99
CA ASN A 248 -27.80 -5.51 11.26
C ASN A 248 -28.06 -6.73 10.37
N ILE A 249 -27.79 -6.62 9.07
CA ILE A 249 -27.93 -7.73 8.12
C ILE A 249 -27.07 -8.93 8.57
N LEU A 250 -25.77 -8.71 8.87
CA LEU A 250 -24.91 -9.79 9.27
C LEU A 250 -25.31 -10.41 10.62
N HIS A 251 -25.78 -9.58 11.57
CA HIS A 251 -26.35 -10.06 12.83
C HIS A 251 -27.58 -10.92 12.57
N ALA A 252 -28.55 -10.47 11.77
CA ALA A 252 -29.76 -11.21 11.44
C ALA A 252 -29.46 -12.56 10.76
N ILE A 253 -28.50 -12.60 9.82
CA ILE A 253 -28.08 -13.83 9.16
C ILE A 253 -27.49 -14.82 10.19
N ARG A 254 -26.66 -14.35 11.13
CA ARG A 254 -25.97 -15.22 12.10
C ARG A 254 -26.88 -15.69 13.24
N SER A 255 -27.76 -14.80 13.71
CA SER A 255 -28.72 -15.14 14.76
C SER A 255 -29.93 -15.98 14.25
N SER A 256 -30.00 -16.20 12.94
CA SER A 256 -31.05 -17.02 12.31
C SER A 256 -30.52 -18.38 11.85
N ARG A 257 -31.35 -19.42 11.95
CA ARG A 257 -31.05 -20.77 11.46
C ARG A 257 -30.92 -20.79 9.93
N ARG A 258 -31.84 -20.10 9.23
CA ARG A 258 -31.90 -19.98 7.77
C ARG A 258 -32.06 -18.52 7.34
N THR A 259 -31.62 -18.21 6.12
CA THR A 259 -31.95 -16.97 5.41
C THR A 259 -32.87 -17.31 4.24
N VAL A 260 -34.09 -16.83 4.28
CA VAL A 260 -35.11 -17.06 3.25
C VAL A 260 -35.12 -15.85 2.31
N ILE A 261 -34.80 -16.06 1.05
CA ILE A 261 -34.78 -15.04 0.00
C ILE A 261 -36.12 -15.04 -0.73
N ILE A 262 -36.84 -13.92 -0.70
CA ILE A 262 -38.10 -13.74 -1.45
C ILE A 262 -37.75 -13.16 -2.81
N LEU A 263 -37.64 -14.02 -3.80
CA LEU A 263 -37.21 -13.65 -5.13
C LEU A 263 -38.33 -13.06 -5.97
N SER A 264 -38.24 -11.76 -6.24
CA SER A 264 -39.13 -10.99 -7.11
C SER A 264 -38.34 -10.13 -8.08
N ARG A 265 -38.97 -9.46 -9.02
CA ARG A 265 -38.33 -8.47 -9.89
C ARG A 265 -37.81 -7.27 -9.09
N ASN A 266 -38.51 -6.90 -8.01
CA ASN A 266 -38.10 -5.82 -7.12
C ASN A 266 -36.84 -6.21 -6.33
N PHE A 267 -36.81 -7.44 -5.81
CA PHE A 267 -35.65 -8.02 -5.14
C PHE A 267 -34.37 -7.89 -6.01
N LEU A 268 -34.46 -8.22 -7.30
CA LEU A 268 -33.32 -8.14 -8.21
C LEU A 268 -32.81 -6.71 -8.47
N LYS A 269 -33.64 -5.69 -8.27
CA LYS A 269 -33.25 -4.27 -8.40
C LYS A 269 -32.62 -3.72 -7.14
N SER A 270 -33.00 -4.24 -5.96
CA SER A 270 -32.53 -3.76 -4.66
C SER A 270 -31.03 -4.04 -4.45
N TYR A 271 -30.29 -2.99 -4.06
CA TYR A 271 -28.89 -3.10 -3.66
C TYR A 271 -28.74 -3.90 -2.36
N TRP A 272 -29.61 -3.67 -1.39
CA TRP A 272 -29.53 -4.32 -0.09
C TRP A 272 -29.88 -5.80 -0.16
N CYS A 273 -30.88 -6.17 -0.94
CA CYS A 273 -31.20 -7.57 -1.17
C CYS A 273 -30.01 -8.35 -1.78
N LYS A 274 -29.33 -7.76 -2.77
CA LYS A 274 -28.09 -8.36 -3.32
C LYS A 274 -26.99 -8.49 -2.27
N TYR A 275 -26.87 -7.50 -1.38
CA TYR A 275 -25.92 -7.54 -0.29
C TYR A 275 -26.24 -8.66 0.70
N GLU A 276 -27.52 -8.84 1.08
CA GLU A 276 -27.99 -9.90 1.98
C GLU A 276 -27.68 -11.29 1.43
N VAL A 277 -27.93 -11.54 0.15
CA VAL A 277 -27.61 -12.80 -0.53
C VAL A 277 -26.11 -13.10 -0.45
N GLU A 278 -25.26 -12.11 -0.78
CA GLU A 278 -23.80 -12.29 -0.75
C GLU A 278 -23.27 -12.53 0.67
N MET A 279 -23.83 -11.86 1.67
CA MET A 279 -23.46 -12.05 3.08
C MET A 279 -23.91 -13.41 3.59
N ALA A 280 -25.13 -13.85 3.28
CA ALA A 280 -25.63 -15.17 3.65
C ALA A 280 -24.84 -16.30 2.95
N LYS A 281 -24.44 -16.09 1.68
CA LYS A 281 -23.54 -17.04 0.97
C LYS A 281 -22.16 -17.10 1.65
N MET A 282 -21.61 -15.97 2.09
CA MET A 282 -20.33 -15.97 2.81
C MET A 282 -20.45 -16.67 4.17
N GLU A 283 -21.53 -16.43 4.91
CA GLU A 283 -21.80 -17.16 6.17
C GLU A 283 -21.90 -18.66 5.95
N SER A 284 -22.65 -19.11 4.93
CA SER A 284 -22.75 -20.52 4.56
C SER A 284 -21.38 -21.15 4.28
N ILE A 285 -20.52 -20.47 3.49
CA ILE A 285 -19.16 -20.94 3.18
C ILE A 285 -18.28 -20.97 4.44
N TYR A 286 -18.41 -19.95 5.31
CA TYR A 286 -17.58 -19.83 6.51
C TYR A 286 -17.94 -20.85 7.59
N THR A 287 -19.25 -21.11 7.77
CA THR A 287 -19.76 -22.04 8.81
C THR A 287 -19.92 -23.48 8.32
N GLY A 288 -19.88 -23.70 7.00
CA GLY A 288 -20.17 -25.00 6.38
C GLY A 288 -21.65 -25.41 6.44
N ARG A 289 -22.55 -24.51 6.91
CA ARG A 289 -24.00 -24.76 7.02
C ARG A 289 -24.71 -24.32 5.74
N ASN A 290 -25.71 -25.09 5.32
CA ASN A 290 -26.62 -24.63 4.27
C ASN A 290 -27.64 -23.65 4.87
N THR A 291 -27.33 -22.36 4.83
CA THR A 291 -28.13 -21.30 5.45
C THR A 291 -29.14 -20.65 4.52
N LEU A 292 -29.06 -20.89 3.20
CA LEU A 292 -29.86 -20.19 2.20
C LEU A 292 -31.06 -21.04 1.74
N LEU A 293 -32.20 -20.37 1.59
CA LEU A 293 -33.40 -20.93 0.99
C LEU A 293 -34.04 -19.90 0.05
N VAL A 294 -34.35 -20.29 -1.18
CA VAL A 294 -34.95 -19.38 -2.18
C VAL A 294 -36.44 -19.66 -2.33
N VAL A 295 -37.25 -18.62 -2.15
CA VAL A 295 -38.67 -18.64 -2.44
C VAL A 295 -38.95 -17.77 -3.66
N ILE A 296 -39.49 -18.33 -4.73
CA ILE A 296 -39.86 -17.62 -5.94
C ILE A 296 -41.26 -17.05 -5.78
N LEU A 297 -41.37 -15.74 -5.59
CA LEU A 297 -42.65 -15.05 -5.51
C LEU A 297 -43.24 -14.74 -6.89
N GLU A 298 -42.38 -14.42 -7.86
CA GLU A 298 -42.74 -14.15 -9.24
C GLU A 298 -41.92 -15.00 -10.21
N LYS A 299 -42.55 -15.55 -11.23
CA LYS A 299 -41.86 -16.27 -12.30
C LYS A 299 -41.00 -15.34 -13.13
N ILE A 300 -39.68 -15.47 -12.97
CA ILE A 300 -38.68 -14.69 -13.68
C ILE A 300 -37.94 -15.59 -14.67
N PRO A 301 -37.88 -15.25 -15.97
CA PRO A 301 -37.11 -16.03 -16.94
C PRO A 301 -35.64 -16.15 -16.54
N VAL A 302 -35.06 -17.34 -16.61
CA VAL A 302 -33.65 -17.63 -16.18
C VAL A 302 -32.64 -16.67 -16.84
N LYS A 303 -32.88 -16.25 -18.10
CA LYS A 303 -32.04 -15.28 -18.81
C LYS A 303 -31.95 -13.90 -18.12
N ASN A 304 -32.90 -13.57 -17.26
CA ASN A 304 -32.98 -12.30 -16.53
C ASN A 304 -32.46 -12.43 -15.08
N LEU A 305 -32.09 -13.64 -14.65
CA LEU A 305 -31.54 -13.88 -13.32
C LEU A 305 -30.02 -13.63 -13.31
N PRO A 306 -29.46 -13.01 -12.28
CA PRO A 306 -28.01 -12.91 -12.08
C PRO A 306 -27.38 -14.30 -11.91
N PRO A 307 -26.13 -14.50 -12.36
CA PRO A 307 -25.46 -15.80 -12.29
C PRO A 307 -25.37 -16.41 -10.90
N ASN A 308 -25.18 -15.57 -9.87
CA ASN A 308 -25.12 -15.99 -8.46
C ASN A 308 -26.46 -16.55 -7.94
N ILE A 309 -27.59 -16.02 -8.40
CA ILE A 309 -28.93 -16.53 -8.05
C ILE A 309 -29.21 -17.84 -8.80
N VAL A 310 -28.84 -17.92 -10.10
CA VAL A 310 -28.95 -19.15 -10.88
C VAL A 310 -28.13 -20.28 -10.26
N GLU A 311 -26.93 -19.98 -9.77
CA GLU A 311 -26.08 -20.94 -9.08
C GLU A 311 -26.70 -21.44 -7.78
N LEU A 312 -27.27 -20.56 -6.95
CA LEU A 312 -28.01 -20.95 -5.74
C LEU A 312 -29.21 -21.87 -6.05
N MET A 313 -30.01 -21.55 -7.07
CA MET A 313 -31.13 -22.37 -7.49
C MET A 313 -30.73 -23.74 -8.05
N ARG A 314 -29.48 -23.91 -8.50
CA ARG A 314 -28.95 -25.21 -8.96
C ARG A 314 -28.42 -26.05 -7.82
N GLN A 315 -27.85 -25.43 -6.80
CA GLN A 315 -27.22 -26.11 -5.66
C GLN A 315 -28.24 -26.47 -4.59
N ASP A 316 -29.25 -25.61 -4.38
CA ASP A 316 -30.22 -25.72 -3.32
C ASP A 316 -31.64 -25.85 -3.91
N SER A 317 -32.52 -26.57 -3.18
CA SER A 317 -33.94 -26.64 -3.52
C SER A 317 -34.55 -25.24 -3.35
N TYR A 318 -35.37 -24.85 -4.29
CA TYR A 318 -36.18 -23.61 -4.19
C TYR A 318 -37.67 -23.97 -4.08
N LEU A 319 -38.46 -23.05 -3.51
CA LEU A 319 -39.92 -23.15 -3.41
C LEU A 319 -40.57 -22.11 -4.30
N GLU A 320 -41.58 -22.52 -5.08
CA GLU A 320 -42.36 -21.57 -5.87
C GLU A 320 -43.71 -21.31 -5.11
N TYR A 321 -44.01 -20.01 -4.94
CA TYR A 321 -45.29 -19.60 -4.43
C TYR A 321 -46.34 -19.73 -5.55
N THR A 322 -47.52 -20.31 -5.22
CA THR A 322 -48.61 -20.53 -6.16
C THR A 322 -49.87 -19.81 -5.68
N ASP A 323 -50.72 -19.37 -6.63
CA ASP A 323 -51.94 -18.65 -6.31
C ASP A 323 -53.13 -19.57 -6.00
N ASP A 324 -53.01 -20.86 -6.29
CA ASP A 324 -54.06 -21.83 -6.04
C ASP A 324 -54.08 -22.31 -4.57
N ARG A 325 -55.24 -22.52 -4.01
CA ARG A 325 -55.45 -22.80 -2.57
C ARG A 325 -54.76 -24.07 -2.09
N GLU A 326 -54.82 -25.14 -2.87
CA GLU A 326 -54.18 -26.39 -2.53
C GLU A 326 -52.65 -26.31 -2.59
N GLY A 327 -52.12 -25.59 -3.60
CA GLY A 327 -50.68 -25.33 -3.72
C GLY A 327 -50.16 -24.45 -2.60
N GLN A 328 -50.94 -23.49 -2.11
CA GLN A 328 -50.52 -22.65 -0.97
C GLN A 328 -50.38 -23.46 0.31
N GLU A 329 -51.26 -24.41 0.60
CA GLU A 329 -51.11 -25.27 1.80
C GLU A 329 -49.82 -26.09 1.74
N VAL A 330 -49.54 -26.72 0.60
CA VAL A 330 -48.30 -27.49 0.37
C VAL A 330 -47.09 -26.58 0.42
N PHE A 331 -47.15 -25.38 -0.11
CA PHE A 331 -46.05 -24.38 -0.08
C PHE A 331 -45.69 -24.03 1.38
N TRP A 332 -46.68 -23.67 2.22
CA TRP A 332 -46.38 -23.26 3.60
C TRP A 332 -45.83 -24.40 4.45
N GLU A 333 -46.36 -25.63 4.30
CA GLU A 333 -45.81 -26.82 4.98
C GLU A 333 -44.38 -27.10 4.53
N SER A 334 -44.11 -27.01 3.23
CA SER A 334 -42.78 -27.23 2.67
C SER A 334 -41.79 -26.19 3.16
N LEU A 335 -42.21 -24.91 3.23
CA LEU A 335 -41.40 -23.80 3.73
C LEU A 335 -41.07 -23.99 5.23
N GLN A 336 -42.06 -24.36 6.05
CA GLN A 336 -41.85 -24.67 7.46
C GLN A 336 -40.85 -25.79 7.65
N ARG A 337 -41.01 -26.90 6.91
CA ARG A 337 -40.09 -28.05 6.96
C ARG A 337 -38.69 -27.68 6.54
N ALA A 338 -38.55 -26.90 5.46
CA ALA A 338 -37.27 -26.45 4.97
C ALA A 338 -36.54 -25.52 5.96
N VAL A 339 -37.24 -24.71 6.74
CA VAL A 339 -36.66 -23.88 7.80
C VAL A 339 -36.14 -24.72 8.97
N HIS A 340 -36.85 -25.82 9.33
CA HIS A 340 -36.45 -26.68 10.45
C HIS A 340 -35.34 -27.69 10.14
N THR A 341 -35.18 -28.12 8.89
CA THR A 341 -34.23 -29.13 8.45
C THR A 341 -32.80 -28.66 8.21
N ALA A 342 -32.32 -27.68 8.93
CA ALA A 342 -30.95 -27.11 8.79
C ALA A 342 -29.90 -27.89 9.57
#